data_69cfec27a4a4cae6713c0d95c1a17bab
#
_entry.id   69cfec27a4a4cae6713c0d95c1a17bab
#
_cell.length_a   1.000
_cell.length_b   1.000
_cell.length_c   1.000
_cell.angle_alpha   90.00
_cell.angle_beta   90.00
_cell.angle_gamma   90.00
#
_symmetry.space_group_name_H-M   'P 1'
#
loop_
_entity.id
_entity.type
_entity.pdbx_description
1 polymer ?
#
loop_
_entity_poly.entity_id
_entity_poly.type
_entity_poly.pdbx_seq_one_letter_code
_entity_poly.pdbx_strand_id
1 'polypeptide(L)'
;MNADSASGGPEAAAPDDETLALAHTLFDAAREGNSALLGGYLAAGAPATLTNAAGDSLLMLAAYHGHADTVRLILAHGADANTANDRGQTPLAGAVFKGYPDVVRVLVDAGADPDAGHPSARAAAQMFARTEILALLR
;
A
#
# COMPACT_ATOMS: atom_id res chain seq x y z
N MET A 1 33.12 23.40 -9.14
CA MET A 1 32.64 23.02 -8.80
C MET A 1 31.78 22.81 -8.76
N ASN A 2 31.70 22.89 -8.61
CA ASN A 2 30.85 22.47 -8.43
C ASN A 2 29.85 22.76 -8.20
N ALA A 3 29.77 22.96 -8.62
CA ALA A 3 28.69 23.45 -8.29
C ALA A 3 27.72 22.54 -8.01
N ASP A 4 27.85 21.85 -8.19
CA ASP A 4 26.99 20.98 -7.92
C ASP A 4 26.75 20.70 -6.73
N SER A 5 27.56 20.92 -6.28
CA SER A 5 27.35 20.62 -5.06
C SER A 5 26.41 21.47 -4.52
N ALA A 6 26.55 22.53 -4.79
CA ALA A 6 25.69 23.37 -4.17
C ALA A 6 24.37 23.03 -4.49
N SER A 7 24.27 22.70 -5.62
CA SER A 7 22.99 22.46 -5.93
C SER A 7 22.52 21.41 -5.24
N GLY A 8 23.29 20.66 -4.87
CA GLY A 8 22.77 19.67 -4.24
C GLY A 8 21.80 20.04 -3.29
N GLY A 9 21.42 21.01 -3.16
CA GLY A 9 20.55 21.32 -2.18
C GLY A 9 19.98 20.16 -1.48
N PRO A 10 19.68 20.29 -0.24
CA PRO A 10 19.21 19.20 0.57
C PRO A 10 18.00 18.53 -0.03
N GLU A 11 17.13 19.30 -0.56
CA GLU A 11 15.92 18.74 -1.08
C GLU A 11 16.15 17.93 -2.33
N ALA A 12 17.25 18.13 -2.98
CA ALA A 12 17.54 17.39 -4.18
C ALA A 12 18.37 16.14 -3.91
N ALA A 13 18.73 15.90 -2.68
CA ALA A 13 19.60 14.79 -2.38
C ALA A 13 18.86 13.46 -2.59
N ALA A 14 19.53 12.54 -3.26
CA ALA A 14 18.99 11.20 -3.35
C ALA A 14 19.16 10.50 -2.01
N PRO A 15 18.31 9.53 -1.68
CA PRO A 15 18.48 8.72 -0.48
C PRO A 15 19.81 7.98 -0.56
N ASP A 16 20.43 7.76 0.57
CA ASP A 16 21.67 6.99 0.59
C ASP A 16 21.36 5.50 0.48
N ASP A 17 22.40 4.70 0.34
CA ASP A 17 22.26 3.27 0.13
C ASP A 17 21.57 2.58 1.30
N GLU A 18 21.82 3.02 2.52
CA GLU A 18 21.17 2.44 3.69
C GLU A 18 19.68 2.72 3.69
N THR A 19 19.30 3.93 3.34
CA THR A 19 17.88 4.31 3.28
C THR A 19 17.16 3.53 2.21
N LEU A 20 17.78 3.36 1.04
CA LEU A 20 17.18 2.57 -0.04
C LEU A 20 17.08 1.10 0.35
N ALA A 21 18.09 0.55 1.02
CA ALA A 21 18.05 -0.84 1.46
C ALA A 21 16.92 -1.05 2.47
N LEU A 22 16.74 -0.10 3.38
CA LEU A 22 15.67 -0.18 4.36
C LEU A 22 14.31 -0.12 3.69
N ALA A 23 14.14 0.80 2.74
CA ALA A 23 12.88 0.90 2.01
C ALA A 23 12.54 -0.41 1.29
N HIS A 24 13.54 -1.02 0.64
CA HIS A 24 13.33 -2.30 -0.04
C HIS A 24 12.95 -3.40 0.96
N THR A 25 13.56 -3.40 2.13
CA THR A 25 13.21 -4.35 3.19
C THR A 25 11.76 -4.20 3.60
N LEU A 26 11.28 -2.97 3.74
CA LEU A 26 9.90 -2.71 4.12
C LEU A 26 8.92 -3.14 3.02
N PHE A 27 9.23 -2.82 1.76
CA PHE A 27 8.39 -3.23 0.64
C PHE A 27 8.32 -4.75 0.54
N ASP A 28 9.45 -5.44 0.70
CA ASP A 28 9.48 -6.89 0.68
C ASP A 28 8.68 -7.49 1.82
N ALA A 29 8.79 -6.91 3.02
CA ALA A 29 8.01 -7.37 4.18
C ALA A 29 6.51 -7.24 3.93
N ALA A 30 6.09 -6.15 3.28
CA ALA A 30 4.69 -5.94 2.95
C ALA A 30 4.21 -6.99 1.92
N ARG A 31 5.00 -7.25 0.90
CA ARG A 31 4.65 -8.26 -0.12
C ARG A 31 4.56 -9.66 0.48
N GLU A 32 5.43 -9.97 1.43
CA GLU A 32 5.52 -11.29 2.03
C GLU A 32 4.58 -11.47 3.21
N GLY A 33 3.99 -10.40 3.70
CA GLY A 33 3.13 -10.46 4.87
C GLY A 33 3.91 -10.63 6.17
N ASN A 34 5.15 -10.16 6.21
CA ASN A 34 5.98 -10.27 7.39
C ASN A 34 5.63 -9.16 8.38
N SER A 35 4.53 -9.36 9.09
CA SER A 35 3.99 -8.36 10.02
C SER A 35 4.94 -8.08 11.18
N ALA A 36 5.64 -9.10 11.66
CA ALA A 36 6.56 -8.91 12.79
C ALA A 36 7.69 -7.95 12.41
N LEU A 37 8.32 -8.17 11.27
CA LEU A 37 9.41 -7.30 10.81
C LEU A 37 8.89 -5.89 10.51
N LEU A 38 7.82 -5.81 9.74
CA LEU A 38 7.25 -4.52 9.35
C LEU A 38 6.77 -3.76 10.57
N GLY A 39 6.11 -4.43 11.50
CA GLY A 39 5.62 -3.81 12.72
C GLY A 39 6.71 -3.22 13.56
N GLY A 40 7.87 -3.90 13.63
CA GLY A 40 9.02 -3.38 14.37
C GLY A 40 9.52 -2.07 13.78
N TYR A 41 9.63 -1.98 12.47
CA TYR A 41 10.08 -0.75 11.82
C TYR A 41 9.04 0.38 11.92
N LEU A 42 7.75 0.05 11.76
CA LEU A 42 6.71 1.07 11.89
C LEU A 42 6.63 1.60 13.31
N ALA A 43 6.77 0.73 14.30
CA ALA A 43 6.79 1.16 15.70
C ALA A 43 8.00 2.02 16.00
N ALA A 44 9.10 1.83 15.30
CA ALA A 44 10.31 2.63 15.47
C ALA A 44 10.25 3.95 14.69
N GLY A 45 9.18 4.23 13.98
CA GLY A 45 8.98 5.50 13.31
C GLY A 45 9.09 5.48 11.79
N ALA A 46 9.24 4.31 11.18
CA ALA A 46 9.25 4.25 9.71
C ALA A 46 7.89 4.71 9.19
N PRO A 47 7.87 5.53 8.13
CA PRO A 47 6.58 6.06 7.65
C PRO A 47 5.76 4.99 6.96
N ALA A 48 4.52 4.84 7.41
CA ALA A 48 3.58 3.91 6.78
C ALA A 48 3.18 4.35 5.37
N THR A 49 3.51 5.60 5.02
CA THR A 49 3.14 6.20 3.72
C THR A 49 4.20 6.02 2.65
N LEU A 50 5.27 5.28 2.91
CA LEU A 50 6.28 5.01 1.88
C LEU A 50 5.68 4.42 0.64
N THR A 51 6.18 4.85 -0.53
CA THR A 51 5.77 4.28 -1.82
C THR A 51 7.02 3.92 -2.62
N ASN A 52 6.89 2.91 -3.47
CA ASN A 52 7.95 2.53 -4.37
C ASN A 52 7.89 3.36 -5.67
N ALA A 53 8.72 3.01 -6.65
CA ALA A 53 8.80 3.76 -7.91
C ALA A 53 7.49 3.77 -8.70
N ALA A 54 6.63 2.77 -8.51
CA ALA A 54 5.33 2.71 -9.18
C ALA A 54 4.24 3.42 -8.37
N GLY A 55 4.59 4.03 -7.24
CA GLY A 55 3.63 4.65 -6.36
C GLY A 55 2.86 3.67 -5.49
N ASP A 56 3.27 2.41 -5.45
CA ASP A 56 2.62 1.42 -4.59
C ASP A 56 3.06 1.63 -3.15
N SER A 57 2.09 1.81 -2.26
CA SER A 57 2.36 1.95 -0.83
C SER A 57 2.55 0.59 -0.18
N LEU A 58 3.03 0.59 1.05
CA LEU A 58 3.09 -0.64 1.84
C LEU A 58 1.70 -1.29 1.92
N LEU A 59 0.67 -0.46 2.11
CA LEU A 59 -0.71 -0.96 2.18
C LEU A 59 -1.12 -1.63 0.87
N MET A 60 -0.82 -1.01 -0.26
CA MET A 60 -1.15 -1.57 -1.57
C MET A 60 -0.48 -2.93 -1.77
N LEU A 61 0.80 -3.03 -1.42
CA LEU A 61 1.54 -4.27 -1.58
C LEU A 61 0.98 -5.40 -0.69
N ALA A 62 0.69 -5.09 0.56
CA ALA A 62 0.11 -6.09 1.46
C ALA A 62 -1.29 -6.54 1.00
N ALA A 63 -2.10 -5.58 0.54
CA ALA A 63 -3.45 -5.88 0.07
C ALA A 63 -3.43 -6.72 -1.21
N TYR A 64 -2.58 -6.34 -2.15
CA TYR A 64 -2.48 -7.01 -3.44
C TYR A 64 -1.97 -8.45 -3.31
N HIS A 65 -1.22 -8.73 -2.25
CA HIS A 65 -0.68 -10.06 -1.98
C HIS A 65 -1.47 -10.85 -0.93
N GLY A 66 -2.60 -10.31 -0.47
CA GLY A 66 -3.54 -11.06 0.35
C GLY A 66 -3.23 -11.16 1.83
N HIS A 67 -2.46 -10.23 2.38
CA HIS A 67 -2.01 -10.30 3.76
C HIS A 67 -2.88 -9.43 4.67
N ALA A 68 -4.03 -9.96 5.08
CA ALA A 68 -5.02 -9.20 5.87
C ALA A 68 -4.43 -8.67 7.18
N ASP A 69 -3.65 -9.48 7.90
CA ASP A 69 -3.07 -9.04 9.16
C ASP A 69 -2.07 -7.90 8.96
N THR A 70 -1.28 -7.99 7.89
CA THR A 70 -0.32 -6.93 7.58
C THR A 70 -1.05 -5.65 7.17
N VAL A 71 -2.16 -5.78 6.44
CA VAL A 71 -3.01 -4.64 6.09
C VAL A 71 -3.52 -3.96 7.36
N ARG A 72 -4.02 -4.73 8.33
CA ARG A 72 -4.48 -4.16 9.61
C ARG A 72 -3.37 -3.41 10.32
N LEU A 73 -2.18 -3.99 10.34
CA LEU A 73 -1.02 -3.38 10.98
C LEU A 73 -0.68 -2.03 10.35
N ILE A 74 -0.62 -1.99 9.02
CA ILE A 74 -0.25 -0.77 8.30
C ILE A 74 -1.32 0.30 8.52
N LEU A 75 -2.59 -0.07 8.49
CA LEU A 75 -3.68 0.87 8.76
C LEU A 75 -3.60 1.41 10.18
N ALA A 76 -3.23 0.57 11.14
CA ALA A 76 -3.10 0.99 12.54
C ALA A 76 -1.99 2.03 12.71
N HIS A 77 -1.03 2.08 11.80
CA HIS A 77 0.05 3.07 11.82
C HIS A 77 -0.26 4.29 10.95
N GLY A 78 -1.50 4.48 10.56
CA GLY A 78 -1.96 5.73 9.96
C GLY A 78 -2.04 5.76 8.45
N ALA A 79 -1.89 4.62 7.78
CA ALA A 79 -2.03 4.59 6.33
C ALA A 79 -3.47 4.91 5.91
N ASP A 80 -3.61 5.61 4.80
CA ASP A 80 -4.93 5.94 4.24
C ASP A 80 -5.39 4.78 3.36
N ALA A 81 -6.55 4.21 3.70
CA ALA A 81 -7.09 3.07 2.97
C ALA A 81 -7.39 3.37 1.50
N ASN A 82 -7.51 4.65 1.14
CA ASN A 82 -7.88 5.06 -0.22
C ASN A 82 -6.71 5.53 -1.07
N THR A 83 -5.47 5.41 -0.59
CA THR A 83 -4.32 5.89 -1.35
C THR A 83 -4.12 5.08 -2.62
N ALA A 84 -4.21 5.74 -3.77
CA ALA A 84 -4.00 5.09 -5.07
C ALA A 84 -2.53 5.13 -5.47
N ASN A 85 -2.11 4.17 -6.29
CA ASN A 85 -0.79 4.20 -6.90
C ASN A 85 -0.80 5.10 -8.14
N ASP A 86 0.35 5.14 -8.85
CA ASP A 86 0.49 6.01 -10.02
C ASP A 86 -0.46 5.65 -11.17
N ARG A 87 -0.99 4.43 -11.16
CA ARG A 87 -1.95 3.99 -12.18
C ARG A 87 -3.40 4.16 -11.75
N GLY A 88 -3.63 4.82 -10.62
CA GLY A 88 -4.98 5.04 -10.11
C GLY A 88 -5.60 3.83 -9.44
N GLN A 89 -4.81 2.83 -9.07
CA GLN A 89 -5.30 1.62 -8.41
C GLN A 89 -5.31 1.82 -6.91
N THR A 90 -6.41 1.44 -6.25
CA THR A 90 -6.52 1.50 -4.79
C THR A 90 -6.25 0.14 -4.18
N PRO A 91 -5.87 0.08 -2.90
CA PRO A 91 -5.70 -1.22 -2.24
C PRO A 91 -6.95 -2.08 -2.30
N LEU A 92 -8.13 -1.47 -2.13
CA LEU A 92 -9.38 -2.23 -2.16
C LEU A 92 -9.61 -2.82 -3.55
N ALA A 93 -9.41 -2.04 -4.61
CA ALA A 93 -9.58 -2.55 -5.98
C ALA A 93 -8.60 -3.70 -6.25
N GLY A 94 -7.37 -3.59 -5.76
CA GLY A 94 -6.39 -4.66 -5.90
C GLY A 94 -6.80 -5.94 -5.20
N ALA A 95 -7.31 -5.83 -3.98
CA ALA A 95 -7.78 -6.99 -3.24
C ALA A 95 -8.97 -7.66 -3.91
N VAL A 96 -9.87 -6.86 -4.49
CA VAL A 96 -11.03 -7.36 -5.23
C VAL A 96 -10.57 -8.07 -6.51
N PHE A 97 -9.66 -7.43 -7.25
CA PHE A 97 -9.14 -8.01 -8.48
C PHE A 97 -8.51 -9.39 -8.21
N LYS A 98 -7.74 -9.49 -7.14
CA LYS A 98 -7.06 -10.74 -6.78
C LYS A 98 -8.00 -11.74 -6.09
N GLY A 99 -9.14 -11.28 -5.57
CA GLY A 99 -10.11 -12.16 -4.94
C GLY A 99 -9.79 -12.51 -3.50
N TYR A 100 -9.40 -11.54 -2.69
CA TYR A 100 -9.05 -11.73 -1.27
C TYR A 100 -10.14 -11.14 -0.36
N PRO A 101 -11.19 -11.90 -0.01
CA PRO A 101 -12.29 -11.33 0.77
C PRO A 101 -11.89 -10.86 2.16
N ASP A 102 -10.92 -11.51 2.80
CA ASP A 102 -10.48 -11.07 4.13
C ASP A 102 -9.83 -9.69 4.08
N VAL A 103 -9.01 -9.43 3.06
CA VAL A 103 -8.40 -8.12 2.86
C VAL A 103 -9.47 -7.09 2.55
N VAL A 104 -10.45 -7.45 1.72
CA VAL A 104 -11.58 -6.57 1.40
C VAL A 104 -12.30 -6.15 2.67
N ARG A 105 -12.60 -7.09 3.57
CA ARG A 105 -13.29 -6.77 4.83
C ARG A 105 -12.49 -5.78 5.67
N VAL A 106 -11.19 -6.02 5.80
CA VAL A 106 -10.33 -5.13 6.59
C VAL A 106 -10.35 -3.72 6.00
N LEU A 107 -10.22 -3.61 4.70
CA LEU A 107 -10.18 -2.30 4.05
C LEU A 107 -11.53 -1.58 4.13
N VAL A 108 -12.63 -2.28 3.91
CA VAL A 108 -13.96 -1.70 4.02
C VAL A 108 -14.21 -1.20 5.45
N ASP A 109 -13.82 -2.00 6.45
CA ASP A 109 -13.98 -1.60 7.85
C ASP A 109 -13.14 -0.37 8.18
N ALA A 110 -12.05 -0.16 7.46
CA ALA A 110 -11.20 1.00 7.66
C ALA A 110 -11.64 2.22 6.84
N GLY A 111 -12.76 2.15 6.14
CA GLY A 111 -13.31 3.28 5.40
C GLY A 111 -12.89 3.36 3.94
N ALA A 112 -12.39 2.28 3.37
CA ALA A 112 -12.04 2.28 1.95
C ALA A 112 -13.28 2.52 1.09
N ASP A 113 -13.14 3.38 0.08
CA ASP A 113 -14.24 3.75 -0.80
C ASP A 113 -14.31 2.77 -1.97
N PRO A 114 -15.40 1.99 -2.09
CA PRO A 114 -15.51 1.01 -3.18
C PRO A 114 -15.64 1.64 -4.56
N ASP A 115 -15.89 2.93 -4.63
CA ASP A 115 -16.06 3.62 -5.92
C ASP A 115 -14.82 4.46 -6.30
N ALA A 116 -13.78 4.43 -5.48
CA ALA A 116 -12.53 5.14 -5.79
C ALA A 116 -11.64 4.30 -6.70
N GLY A 117 -10.85 4.97 -7.50
CA GLY A 117 -9.85 4.32 -8.36
C GLY A 117 -10.38 3.96 -9.74
N HIS A 118 -9.47 3.50 -10.60
CA HIS A 118 -9.77 3.19 -11.99
C HIS A 118 -9.07 1.88 -12.40
N PRO A 119 -9.80 0.75 -12.46
CA PRO A 119 -11.23 0.63 -12.11
C PRO A 119 -11.44 0.69 -10.61
N SER A 120 -12.64 1.04 -10.20
CA SER A 120 -12.99 1.01 -8.80
C SER A 120 -13.12 -0.44 -8.32
N ALA A 121 -13.11 -0.63 -7.00
CA ALA A 121 -13.32 -1.96 -6.44
C ALA A 121 -14.66 -2.54 -6.87
N ARG A 122 -15.71 -1.71 -6.86
CA ARG A 122 -17.04 -2.16 -7.26
C ARG A 122 -17.04 -2.58 -8.73
N ALA A 123 -16.43 -1.79 -9.59
CA ALA A 123 -16.34 -2.13 -11.01
C ALA A 123 -15.53 -3.42 -11.22
N ALA A 124 -14.44 -3.60 -10.49
CA ALA A 124 -13.64 -4.81 -10.58
C ALA A 124 -14.44 -6.04 -10.13
N ALA A 125 -15.20 -5.91 -9.04
CA ALA A 125 -16.03 -7.01 -8.55
C ALA A 125 -17.07 -7.41 -9.58
N GLN A 126 -17.67 -6.44 -10.25
CA GLN A 126 -18.65 -6.72 -11.30
C GLN A 126 -17.99 -7.35 -12.53
N MET A 127 -16.85 -6.80 -12.94
CA MET A 127 -16.13 -7.24 -14.12
C MET A 127 -15.67 -8.70 -13.99
N PHE A 128 -15.23 -9.10 -12.82
CA PHE A 128 -14.72 -10.44 -12.58
C PHE A 128 -15.74 -11.35 -11.88
N ALA A 129 -17.01 -10.91 -11.81
CA ALA A 129 -18.11 -11.68 -11.24
C ALA A 129 -17.80 -12.16 -9.81
N ARG A 130 -17.18 -11.29 -9.01
CA ARG A 130 -16.86 -11.59 -7.62
C ARG A 130 -18.08 -11.31 -6.74
N THR A 131 -19.07 -12.17 -6.83
CA THR A 131 -20.39 -11.93 -6.21
C THR A 131 -20.30 -11.77 -4.70
N GLU A 132 -19.54 -12.64 -4.04
CA GLU A 132 -19.38 -12.55 -2.57
C GLU A 132 -18.69 -11.27 -2.15
N ILE A 133 -17.65 -10.89 -2.91
CA ILE A 133 -16.91 -9.67 -2.61
C ILE A 133 -17.77 -8.46 -2.86
N LEU A 134 -18.57 -8.47 -3.94
CA LEU A 134 -19.45 -7.36 -4.25
C LEU A 134 -20.41 -7.10 -3.08
N ALA A 135 -20.88 -8.15 -2.43
CA ALA A 135 -21.75 -8.02 -1.26
C ALA A 135 -21.06 -7.33 -0.09
N LEU A 136 -19.74 -7.44 0.00
CA LEU A 136 -18.97 -6.80 1.06
C LEU A 136 -18.75 -5.31 0.81
N LEU A 137 -18.98 -4.83 -0.40
CA LEU A 137 -18.71 -3.44 -0.78
C LEU A 137 -19.87 -2.48 -0.55
N ARG A 138 -20.90 -2.90 0.11
CA ARG A 138 -22.07 -2.07 0.35
C ARG A 138 -21.86 -1.02 1.40
#